data_83eda45beebdd88f39a5de4e7ac0771c
#
_entry.id   83eda45beebdd88f39a5de4e7ac0771c
#
_cell.length_a   1.000
_cell.length_b   1.000
_cell.length_c   1.000
_cell.angle_alpha   90.00
_cell.angle_beta   90.00
_cell.angle_gamma   90.00
#
_symmetry.space_group_name_H-M   'P 1'
#
loop_
_entity.id
_entity.type
_entity.pdbx_description
1 polymer ?
#
loop_
_entity_poly.entity_id
_entity_poly.type
_entity_poly.pdbx_seq_one_letter_code
_entity_poly.pdbx_strand_id
1 'polypeptide(L)'
;LLLIATVLMMAMIVYCLVYQIRIIAHQNKIARMREDFSYAMIHEMKTPLACILMGTRMLKSGKLDIFPDKREKHFQILEDESEHLLSLTNKVLTLSKLENAQLRLWKKEIQLRPMLEDLIEKYTAKADKPVHFSLHLESEWVYADEEFLKEAIGNLVDNSIKYSGEEVDIQISSLRQDY
;
A
#
# COMPACT_ATOMS: atom_id res chain seq x y z
N LEU A 1 -13.98 -32.57 47.64
CA LEU A 1 -13.91 -32.91 46.23
C LEU A 1 -14.91 -32.08 45.39
N LEU A 2 -16.19 -32.06 45.81
CA LEU A 2 -17.26 -31.32 45.11
C LEU A 2 -16.96 -29.81 44.99
N LEU A 3 -16.51 -29.18 46.06
CA LEU A 3 -16.20 -27.76 46.12
C LEU A 3 -15.02 -27.37 45.23
N ILE A 4 -14.00 -28.22 45.12
CA ILE A 4 -12.88 -28.00 44.17
C ILE A 4 -13.38 -28.12 42.74
N ALA A 5 -14.21 -29.11 42.43
CA ALA A 5 -14.78 -29.28 41.10
C ALA A 5 -15.64 -28.09 40.65
N THR A 6 -16.46 -27.52 41.54
CA THR A 6 -17.25 -26.32 41.22
C THR A 6 -16.38 -25.08 40.99
N VAL A 7 -15.34 -24.88 41.77
CA VAL A 7 -14.39 -23.78 41.57
C VAL A 7 -13.64 -23.90 40.23
N LEU A 8 -13.18 -25.11 39.90
CA LEU A 8 -12.53 -25.36 38.59
C LEU A 8 -13.47 -25.11 37.40
N MET A 9 -14.72 -25.56 37.52
CA MET A 9 -15.74 -25.33 36.51
C MET A 9 -16.05 -23.83 36.34
N MET A 10 -16.17 -23.09 37.44
CA MET A 10 -16.36 -21.63 37.40
C MET A 10 -15.16 -20.91 36.74
N ALA A 11 -13.92 -21.29 37.09
CA ALA A 11 -12.71 -20.75 36.49
C ALA A 11 -12.67 -21.01 34.99
N MET A 12 -13.04 -22.21 34.56
CA MET A 12 -13.11 -22.58 33.15
C MET A 12 -14.15 -21.74 32.38
N ILE A 13 -15.34 -21.53 32.96
CA ILE A 13 -16.38 -20.69 32.36
C ILE A 13 -15.89 -19.25 32.19
N VAL A 14 -15.29 -18.68 33.24
CA VAL A 14 -14.74 -17.31 33.20
C VAL A 14 -13.65 -17.21 32.14
N TYR A 15 -12.74 -18.19 32.06
CA TYR A 15 -11.71 -18.25 31.03
C TYR A 15 -12.33 -18.27 29.62
N CYS A 16 -13.32 -19.13 29.38
CA CYS A 16 -14.01 -19.21 28.09
C CYS A 16 -14.69 -17.88 27.71
N LEU A 17 -15.36 -17.22 28.68
CA LEU A 17 -15.99 -15.93 28.45
C LEU A 17 -14.97 -14.84 28.09
N VAL A 18 -13.87 -14.75 28.84
CA VAL A 18 -12.81 -13.78 28.54
C VAL A 18 -12.18 -14.06 27.15
N TYR A 19 -11.97 -15.32 26.81
CA TYR A 19 -11.45 -15.71 25.51
C TYR A 19 -12.40 -15.32 24.36
N GLN A 20 -13.71 -15.59 24.52
CA GLN A 20 -14.73 -15.18 23.55
C GLN A 20 -14.79 -13.66 23.36
N ILE A 21 -14.75 -12.89 24.47
CA ILE A 21 -14.74 -11.42 24.41
C ILE A 21 -13.51 -10.92 23.62
N ARG A 22 -12.34 -11.51 23.83
CA ARG A 22 -11.13 -11.14 23.07
C ARG A 22 -11.27 -11.44 21.59
N ILE A 23 -11.84 -12.59 21.21
CA ILE A 23 -12.09 -12.95 19.81
C ILE A 23 -13.04 -11.95 19.16
N ILE A 24 -14.18 -11.66 19.82
CA ILE A 24 -15.19 -10.72 19.32
C ILE A 24 -14.58 -9.32 19.17
N ALA A 25 -13.80 -8.86 20.16
CA ALA A 25 -13.13 -7.56 20.09
C ALA A 25 -12.14 -7.49 18.92
N HIS A 26 -11.39 -8.58 18.67
CA HIS A 26 -10.48 -8.67 17.53
C HIS A 26 -11.23 -8.66 16.19
N GLN A 27 -12.30 -9.44 16.06
CA GLN A 27 -13.14 -9.46 14.86
C GLN A 27 -13.79 -8.10 14.59
N ASN A 28 -14.30 -7.43 15.61
CA ASN A 28 -14.88 -6.09 15.48
C ASN A 28 -13.82 -5.06 15.05
N LYS A 29 -12.58 -5.19 15.54
CA LYS A 29 -11.48 -4.32 15.10
C LYS A 29 -11.18 -4.52 13.60
N ILE A 30 -11.11 -5.76 13.14
CA ILE A 30 -10.89 -6.08 11.72
C ILE A 30 -12.05 -5.55 10.86
N ALA A 31 -13.29 -5.76 11.31
CA ALA A 31 -14.47 -5.26 10.59
C ALA A 31 -14.47 -3.74 10.45
N ARG A 32 -14.14 -3.00 11.51
CA ARG A 32 -14.00 -1.53 11.45
C ARG A 32 -12.88 -1.10 10.52
N MET A 33 -11.69 -1.74 10.57
CA MET A 33 -10.59 -1.42 9.66
C MET A 33 -10.99 -1.63 8.20
N ARG A 34 -11.78 -2.66 7.88
CA ARG A 34 -12.31 -2.88 6.52
C ARG A 34 -13.27 -1.78 6.09
N GLU A 35 -14.15 -1.37 6.99
CA GLU A 35 -15.11 -0.29 6.75
C GLU A 35 -14.39 1.03 6.50
N ASP A 36 -13.47 1.41 7.39
CA ASP A 36 -12.65 2.62 7.28
C ASP A 36 -11.83 2.63 5.98
N PHE A 37 -11.22 1.47 5.64
CA PHE A 37 -10.49 1.31 4.38
C PHE A 37 -11.40 1.51 3.16
N SER A 38 -12.61 0.92 3.17
CA SER A 38 -13.56 1.05 2.07
C SER A 38 -13.98 2.50 1.87
N TYR A 39 -14.28 3.22 2.96
CA TYR A 39 -14.59 4.65 2.89
C TYR A 39 -13.43 5.49 2.37
N ALA A 40 -12.21 5.25 2.86
CA ALA A 40 -11.02 5.93 2.39
C ALA A 40 -10.79 5.69 0.89
N MET A 41 -10.90 4.44 0.42
CA MET A 41 -10.74 4.08 -0.99
C MET A 41 -11.79 4.74 -1.88
N ILE A 42 -13.07 4.74 -1.47
CA ILE A 42 -14.12 5.42 -2.22
C ILE A 42 -13.83 6.91 -2.33
N HIS A 43 -13.34 7.52 -1.26
CA HIS A 43 -12.98 8.94 -1.25
C HIS A 43 -11.79 9.23 -2.17
N GLU A 44 -10.75 8.41 -2.11
CA GLU A 44 -9.56 8.53 -2.98
C GLU A 44 -9.89 8.30 -4.47
N MET A 45 -10.85 7.42 -4.79
CA MET A 45 -11.31 7.21 -6.17
C MET A 45 -12.19 8.34 -6.69
N LYS A 46 -12.94 9.02 -5.83
CA LYS A 46 -13.86 10.09 -6.23
C LYS A 46 -13.13 11.30 -6.82
N THR A 47 -11.96 11.64 -6.31
CA THR A 47 -11.17 12.80 -6.75
C THR A 47 -10.66 12.66 -8.18
N PRO A 48 -9.92 11.59 -8.56
CA PRO A 48 -9.48 11.40 -9.94
C PRO A 48 -10.66 11.25 -10.90
N LEU A 49 -11.73 10.56 -10.49
CA LEU A 49 -12.93 10.43 -11.31
C LEU A 49 -13.60 11.79 -11.61
N ALA A 50 -13.65 12.67 -10.60
CA ALA A 50 -14.20 14.02 -10.79
C ALA A 50 -13.29 14.86 -11.71
N CYS A 51 -11.98 14.72 -11.59
CA CYS A 51 -10.98 15.38 -12.44
C CYS A 51 -11.14 14.93 -13.91
N ILE A 52 -11.20 13.62 -14.14
CA ILE A 52 -11.45 13.03 -15.47
C ILE A 52 -12.74 13.55 -16.07
N LEU A 53 -13.85 13.55 -15.32
CA LEU A 53 -15.13 14.03 -15.77
C LEU A 53 -15.11 15.52 -16.14
N MET A 54 -14.43 16.33 -15.32
CA MET A 54 -14.34 17.78 -15.54
C MET A 54 -13.45 18.11 -16.74
N GLY A 55 -12.29 17.45 -16.86
CA GLY A 55 -11.39 17.58 -18.01
C GLY A 55 -12.06 17.17 -19.32
N THR A 56 -12.79 16.05 -19.32
CA THR A 56 -13.55 15.58 -20.48
C THR A 56 -14.63 16.58 -20.92
N ARG A 57 -15.36 17.17 -19.97
CA ARG A 57 -16.34 18.23 -20.25
C ARG A 57 -15.68 19.48 -20.84
N MET A 58 -14.50 19.85 -20.33
CA MET A 58 -13.75 21.00 -20.81
C MET A 58 -13.25 20.79 -22.23
N LEU A 59 -12.72 19.63 -22.56
CA LEU A 59 -12.36 19.25 -23.93
C LEU A 59 -13.58 19.25 -24.87
N LYS A 60 -14.69 18.66 -24.43
CA LYS A 60 -15.95 18.62 -25.21
C LYS A 60 -16.52 20.00 -25.50
N SER A 61 -16.24 20.99 -24.68
CA SER A 61 -16.74 22.36 -24.87
C SER A 61 -16.07 23.10 -26.05
N GLY A 62 -14.98 22.57 -26.63
CA GLY A 62 -14.19 23.19 -27.70
C GLY A 62 -13.39 24.43 -27.28
N LYS A 63 -13.47 24.85 -26.00
CA LYS A 63 -12.78 26.06 -25.51
C LYS A 63 -11.26 25.95 -25.57
N LEU A 64 -10.72 24.74 -25.61
CA LEU A 64 -9.29 24.46 -25.67
C LEU A 64 -8.77 24.28 -27.11
N ASP A 65 -9.64 24.24 -28.12
CA ASP A 65 -9.23 23.98 -29.50
C ASP A 65 -8.34 25.07 -30.07
N ILE A 66 -8.49 26.30 -29.58
CA ILE A 66 -7.66 27.45 -29.95
C ILE A 66 -6.33 27.54 -29.16
N PHE A 67 -6.11 26.64 -28.18
CA PHE A 67 -4.92 26.58 -27.34
C PHE A 67 -4.33 25.16 -27.32
N PRO A 68 -3.59 24.73 -28.36
CA PRO A 68 -3.11 23.35 -28.50
C PRO A 68 -2.27 22.90 -27.30
N ASP A 69 -1.38 23.74 -26.76
CA ASP A 69 -0.52 23.39 -25.62
C ASP A 69 -1.34 23.15 -24.33
N LYS A 70 -2.42 23.92 -24.12
CA LYS A 70 -3.30 23.71 -22.98
C LYS A 70 -4.14 22.46 -23.15
N ARG A 71 -4.55 22.18 -24.38
CA ARG A 71 -5.29 20.96 -24.71
C ARG A 71 -4.45 19.72 -24.43
N GLU A 72 -3.20 19.71 -24.88
CA GLU A 72 -2.26 18.62 -24.62
C GLU A 72 -2.03 18.40 -23.13
N LYS A 73 -1.81 19.48 -22.40
CA LYS A 73 -1.69 19.40 -20.92
C LYS A 73 -2.94 18.80 -20.25
N HIS A 74 -4.13 19.08 -20.78
CA HIS A 74 -5.36 18.48 -20.25
C HIS A 74 -5.47 17.00 -20.55
N PHE A 75 -5.01 16.55 -21.73
CA PHE A 75 -4.94 15.12 -22.03
C PHE A 75 -3.97 14.41 -21.09
N GLN A 76 -2.79 14.99 -20.83
CA GLN A 76 -1.83 14.41 -19.89
C GLN A 76 -2.42 14.28 -18.48
N ILE A 77 -3.11 15.32 -17.98
CA ILE A 77 -3.80 15.24 -16.69
C ILE A 77 -4.84 14.12 -16.66
N LEU A 78 -5.62 13.94 -17.74
CA LEU A 78 -6.60 12.87 -17.80
C LEU A 78 -5.97 11.49 -17.82
N GLU A 79 -4.83 11.34 -18.50
CA GLU A 79 -4.05 10.11 -18.55
C GLU A 79 -3.49 9.78 -17.17
N ASP A 80 -2.82 10.74 -16.53
CA ASP A 80 -2.24 10.59 -15.18
C ASP A 80 -3.32 10.19 -14.14
N GLU A 81 -4.49 10.84 -14.16
CA GLU A 81 -5.58 10.53 -13.24
C GLU A 81 -6.23 9.18 -13.53
N SER A 82 -6.26 8.75 -14.81
CA SER A 82 -6.75 7.43 -15.20
C SER A 82 -5.80 6.31 -14.73
N GLU A 83 -4.48 6.52 -14.89
CA GLU A 83 -3.46 5.59 -14.38
C GLU A 83 -3.51 5.50 -12.84
N HIS A 84 -3.69 6.65 -12.18
CA HIS A 84 -3.86 6.68 -10.72
C HIS A 84 -5.07 5.87 -10.28
N LEU A 85 -6.22 6.04 -10.95
CA LEU A 85 -7.45 5.28 -10.66
C LEU A 85 -7.26 3.77 -10.89
N LEU A 86 -6.55 3.39 -11.96
CA LEU A 86 -6.20 2.00 -12.24
C LEU A 86 -5.32 1.40 -11.13
N SER A 87 -4.32 2.15 -10.66
CA SER A 87 -3.47 1.77 -9.54
C SER A 87 -4.26 1.53 -8.26
N LEU A 88 -5.19 2.44 -7.91
CA LEU A 88 -6.08 2.29 -6.75
C LEU A 88 -6.95 1.02 -6.87
N THR A 89 -7.50 0.77 -8.06
CA THR A 89 -8.32 -0.43 -8.32
C THR A 89 -7.50 -1.72 -8.12
N ASN A 90 -6.26 -1.75 -8.60
CA ASN A 90 -5.37 -2.90 -8.43
C ASN A 90 -5.01 -3.13 -6.95
N LYS A 91 -4.81 -2.07 -6.16
CA LYS A 91 -4.59 -2.17 -4.70
C LYS A 91 -5.79 -2.80 -4.00
N VAL A 92 -7.02 -2.40 -4.35
CA VAL A 92 -8.26 -3.01 -3.80
C VAL A 92 -8.36 -4.48 -4.17
N LEU A 93 -8.08 -4.84 -5.42
CA LEU A 93 -8.09 -6.24 -5.86
C LEU A 93 -7.04 -7.08 -5.15
N THR A 94 -5.83 -6.55 -4.96
CA THR A 94 -4.74 -7.23 -4.24
C THR A 94 -5.14 -7.47 -2.78
N LEU A 95 -5.71 -6.47 -2.11
CA LEU A 95 -6.21 -6.62 -0.74
C LEU A 95 -7.32 -7.67 -0.65
N SER A 96 -8.28 -7.66 -1.58
CA SER A 96 -9.35 -8.67 -1.64
C SER A 96 -8.80 -10.08 -1.80
N LYS A 97 -7.78 -10.27 -2.65
CA LYS A 97 -7.10 -11.57 -2.82
C LYS A 97 -6.36 -12.01 -1.56
N LEU A 98 -5.71 -11.06 -0.87
CA LEU A 98 -5.05 -11.32 0.41
C LEU A 98 -6.05 -11.78 1.48
N GLU A 99 -7.16 -11.08 1.63
CA GLU A 99 -8.20 -11.39 2.62
C GLU A 99 -8.84 -12.77 2.40
N ASN A 100 -9.00 -13.18 1.14
CA ASN A 100 -9.59 -14.47 0.77
C ASN A 100 -8.55 -15.59 0.69
N ALA A 101 -7.30 -15.37 1.11
CA ALA A 101 -6.18 -16.29 0.97
C ALA A 101 -5.98 -16.80 -0.49
N GLN A 102 -6.35 -16.00 -1.47
CA GLN A 102 -6.25 -16.32 -2.90
C GLN A 102 -5.01 -15.72 -3.55
N LEU A 103 -4.23 -14.92 -2.80
CA LEU A 103 -2.99 -14.36 -3.31
C LEU A 103 -1.96 -15.48 -3.50
N ARG A 104 -1.54 -15.67 -4.75
CA ARG A 104 -0.46 -16.59 -5.10
C ARG A 104 0.79 -15.76 -5.38
N LEU A 105 1.83 -15.96 -4.59
CA LEU A 105 3.12 -15.33 -4.78
C LEU A 105 3.98 -16.17 -5.74
N TRP A 106 4.54 -15.55 -6.75
CA TRP A 106 5.49 -16.15 -7.70
C TRP A 106 6.92 -15.88 -7.24
N LYS A 107 7.33 -16.62 -6.21
CA LYS A 107 8.64 -16.45 -5.60
C LYS A 107 9.75 -16.98 -6.51
N LYS A 108 10.80 -16.17 -6.66
CA LYS A 108 12.05 -16.51 -7.35
C LYS A 108 13.25 -15.92 -6.62
N GLU A 109 14.45 -16.35 -6.97
CA GLU A 109 15.67 -15.68 -6.52
C GLU A 109 15.79 -14.34 -7.23
N ILE A 110 15.97 -13.27 -6.45
CA ILE A 110 16.05 -11.89 -6.90
C ILE A 110 17.36 -11.30 -6.43
N GLN A 111 18.09 -10.67 -7.33
CA GLN A 111 19.26 -9.88 -6.96
C GLN A 111 18.77 -8.51 -6.45
N LEU A 112 19.05 -8.23 -5.17
CA LEU A 112 18.53 -7.03 -4.51
C LEU A 112 19.11 -5.73 -5.07
N ARG A 113 20.42 -5.70 -5.33
CA ARG A 113 21.10 -4.47 -5.74
C ARG A 113 20.50 -3.83 -6.99
N PRO A 114 20.41 -4.50 -8.16
CA PRO A 114 19.86 -3.87 -9.35
C PRO A 114 18.38 -3.49 -9.18
N MET A 115 17.60 -4.33 -8.49
CA MET A 115 16.21 -4.04 -8.21
C MET A 115 16.02 -2.77 -7.35
N LEU A 116 16.89 -2.56 -6.35
CA LEU A 116 16.84 -1.40 -5.47
C LEU A 116 17.37 -0.14 -6.17
N GLU A 117 18.42 -0.26 -7.01
CA GLU A 117 18.96 0.84 -7.80
C GLU A 117 17.91 1.40 -8.76
N ASP A 118 17.18 0.55 -9.48
CA ASP A 118 16.05 0.96 -10.34
C ASP A 118 14.97 1.71 -9.54
N LEU A 119 14.66 1.21 -8.35
CA LEU A 119 13.66 1.81 -7.47
C LEU A 119 14.12 3.16 -6.92
N ILE A 120 15.38 3.28 -6.53
CA ILE A 120 16.02 4.53 -6.06
C ILE A 120 15.99 5.58 -7.16
N GLU A 121 16.40 5.22 -8.38
CA GLU A 121 16.38 6.13 -9.53
C GLU A 121 14.99 6.69 -9.78
N LYS A 122 13.97 5.81 -9.79
CA LYS A 122 12.57 6.19 -9.95
C LYS A 122 12.09 7.17 -8.89
N TYR A 123 12.38 6.91 -7.60
CA TYR A 123 11.92 7.78 -6.51
C TYR A 123 12.69 9.08 -6.42
N THR A 124 14.00 9.07 -6.73
CA THR A 124 14.83 10.28 -6.80
C THR A 124 14.34 11.22 -7.91
N ALA A 125 14.00 10.66 -9.09
CA ALA A 125 13.48 11.45 -10.20
C ALA A 125 12.09 12.05 -9.93
N LYS A 126 11.26 11.39 -9.08
CA LYS A 126 9.89 11.82 -8.77
C LYS A 126 9.81 12.77 -7.57
N ALA A 127 10.83 12.80 -6.72
CA ALA A 127 10.78 13.54 -5.47
C ALA A 127 10.85 15.06 -5.70
N ASP A 128 10.00 15.79 -4.99
CA ASP A 128 9.96 17.27 -5.02
C ASP A 128 10.97 17.92 -4.05
N LYS A 129 11.74 17.09 -3.33
CA LYS A 129 12.73 17.49 -2.32
C LYS A 129 13.97 16.62 -2.37
N PRO A 130 15.10 17.04 -1.76
CA PRO A 130 16.30 16.22 -1.68
C PRO A 130 16.06 14.89 -0.96
N VAL A 131 16.40 13.78 -1.62
CA VAL A 131 16.30 12.42 -1.07
C VAL A 131 17.65 11.75 -1.23
N HIS A 132 18.24 11.32 -0.11
CA HIS A 132 19.50 10.61 -0.07
C HIS A 132 19.27 9.15 0.27
N PHE A 133 19.80 8.27 -0.58
CA PHE A 133 19.69 6.83 -0.36
C PHE A 133 21.04 6.23 -0.02
N SER A 134 21.05 5.29 0.94
CA SER A 134 22.21 4.47 1.24
C SER A 134 21.83 2.99 1.30
N LEU A 135 22.63 2.13 0.64
CA LEU A 135 22.42 0.68 0.58
C LEU A 135 23.50 -0.05 1.37
N HIS A 136 23.07 -0.89 2.33
CA HIS A 136 23.91 -1.76 3.11
C HIS A 136 23.40 -3.20 3.01
N LEU A 137 23.88 -3.94 2.00
CA LEU A 137 23.41 -5.28 1.70
C LEU A 137 24.44 -6.33 2.18
N GLU A 138 24.15 -7.04 3.28
CA GLU A 138 24.89 -8.23 3.70
C GLU A 138 24.52 -9.45 2.86
N SER A 139 23.27 -9.53 2.42
CA SER A 139 22.80 -10.51 1.44
C SER A 139 22.38 -9.79 0.17
N GLU A 140 22.93 -10.21 -0.97
CA GLU A 140 22.57 -9.66 -2.27
C GLU A 140 21.39 -10.37 -2.93
N TRP A 141 20.99 -11.52 -2.39
CA TRP A 141 19.93 -12.34 -2.92
C TRP A 141 18.80 -12.57 -1.92
N VAL A 142 17.57 -12.57 -2.43
CA VAL A 142 16.36 -12.90 -1.66
C VAL A 142 15.45 -13.81 -2.47
N TYR A 143 14.78 -14.75 -1.81
CA TYR A 143 13.74 -15.57 -2.43
C TYR A 143 12.36 -14.98 -2.16
N ALA A 144 11.85 -14.21 -3.11
CA ALA A 144 10.61 -13.46 -2.97
C ALA A 144 9.87 -13.33 -4.30
N ASP A 145 8.66 -12.77 -4.25
CA ASP A 145 7.97 -12.25 -5.42
C ASP A 145 8.45 -10.83 -5.69
N GLU A 146 9.02 -10.60 -6.86
CA GLU A 146 9.70 -9.35 -7.20
C GLU A 146 8.74 -8.16 -7.23
N GLU A 147 7.53 -8.35 -7.79
CA GLU A 147 6.54 -7.27 -7.89
C GLU A 147 6.06 -6.84 -6.52
N PHE A 148 5.70 -7.81 -5.65
CA PHE A 148 5.28 -7.51 -4.29
C PHE A 148 6.40 -6.95 -3.43
N LEU A 149 7.64 -7.39 -3.64
CA LEU A 149 8.78 -6.85 -2.91
C LEU A 149 9.04 -5.39 -3.31
N LYS A 150 9.03 -5.09 -4.62
CA LYS A 150 9.14 -3.71 -5.14
C LYS A 150 8.01 -2.83 -4.61
N GLU A 151 6.78 -3.33 -4.60
CA GLU A 151 5.62 -2.58 -4.08
C GLU A 151 5.75 -2.32 -2.57
N ALA A 152 6.17 -3.31 -1.78
CA ALA A 152 6.34 -3.16 -0.34
C ALA A 152 7.41 -2.13 0.00
N ILE A 153 8.60 -2.23 -0.62
CA ILE A 153 9.69 -1.28 -0.42
C ILE A 153 9.28 0.11 -0.93
N GLY A 154 8.65 0.17 -2.10
CA GLY A 154 8.16 1.42 -2.69
C GLY A 154 7.19 2.15 -1.78
N ASN A 155 6.24 1.46 -1.17
CA ASN A 155 5.30 2.04 -0.20
C ASN A 155 6.01 2.60 1.04
N LEU A 156 7.07 1.95 1.54
CA LEU A 156 7.87 2.45 2.66
C LEU A 156 8.66 3.70 2.26
N VAL A 157 9.28 3.70 1.09
CA VAL A 157 10.02 4.84 0.55
C VAL A 157 9.08 6.03 0.33
N ASP A 158 7.93 5.82 -0.31
CA ASP A 158 6.93 6.87 -0.55
C ASP A 158 6.44 7.48 0.77
N ASN A 159 6.13 6.65 1.75
CA ASN A 159 5.76 7.12 3.08
C ASN A 159 6.88 7.91 3.75
N SER A 160 8.13 7.45 3.65
CA SER A 160 9.28 8.15 4.20
C SER A 160 9.46 9.53 3.57
N ILE A 161 9.33 9.64 2.24
CA ILE A 161 9.38 10.91 1.52
C ILE A 161 8.21 11.81 1.93
N LYS A 162 6.98 11.28 1.95
CA LYS A 162 5.76 12.05 2.21
C LYS A 162 5.72 12.65 3.62
N TYR A 163 6.16 11.88 4.62
CA TYR A 163 6.04 12.27 6.03
C TYR A 163 7.33 12.83 6.64
N SER A 164 8.42 12.96 5.88
CA SER A 164 9.65 13.62 6.33
C SER A 164 9.57 15.15 6.13
N GLY A 165 10.54 15.86 6.72
CA GLY A 165 10.71 17.31 6.57
C GLY A 165 11.17 17.76 5.17
N GLU A 166 12.04 18.78 5.12
CA GLU A 166 12.51 19.38 3.86
C GLU A 166 13.50 18.49 3.08
N GLU A 167 14.18 17.58 3.76
CA GLU A 167 15.06 16.56 3.19
C GLU A 167 14.86 15.21 3.89
N VAL A 168 15.27 14.12 3.27
CA VAL A 168 15.15 12.78 3.84
C VAL A 168 16.34 11.89 3.48
N ASP A 169 16.88 11.22 4.51
CA ASP A 169 17.86 10.16 4.37
C ASP A 169 17.18 8.80 4.53
N ILE A 170 17.26 7.96 3.51
CA ILE A 170 16.66 6.62 3.50
C ILE A 170 17.77 5.58 3.43
N GLN A 171 17.90 4.79 4.49
CA GLN A 171 18.80 3.67 4.52
C GLN A 171 18.06 2.36 4.28
N ILE A 172 18.50 1.58 3.30
CA ILE A 172 17.97 0.25 3.00
C ILE A 172 19.07 -0.76 3.32
N SER A 173 18.77 -1.71 4.21
CA SER A 173 19.71 -2.75 4.61
C SER A 173 19.10 -4.14 4.46
N SER A 174 19.93 -5.12 4.08
CA SER A 174 19.60 -6.54 4.17
C SER A 174 20.54 -7.23 5.15
N LEU A 175 19.97 -8.08 5.99
CA LEU A 175 20.73 -8.86 6.95
C LEU A 175 20.61 -10.35 6.57
N ARG A 176 21.69 -11.09 6.69
CA ARG A 176 21.67 -12.53 6.55
C ARG A 176 21.27 -13.15 7.89
N GLN A 177 20.15 -13.88 7.90
CA GLN A 177 19.70 -14.61 9.07
C GLN A 177 20.02 -16.09 8.86
N ASP A 178 21.00 -16.61 9.59
CA ASP A 178 21.30 -18.03 9.61
C ASP A 178 20.25 -18.72 10.53
N TYR A 179 19.44 -19.61 9.96
CA TYR A 179 18.50 -20.48 10.68
C TYR A 179 19.14 -21.84 10.96
#